data_d94345026abe0346e0a3dae2f05a09a8
#
_entry.id   d94345026abe0346e0a3dae2f05a09a8
#
_cell.length_a   1.000
_cell.length_b   1.000
_cell.length_c   1.000
_cell.angle_alpha   90.00
_cell.angle_beta   90.00
_cell.angle_gamma   90.00
#
_symmetry.space_group_name_H-M   'P 1'
#
loop_
_entity.id
_entity.type
_entity.pdbx_description
1 polymer ?
#
loop_
_entity_poly.entity_id
_entity_poly.type
_entity_poly.pdbx_seq_one_letter_code
_entity_poly.pdbx_strand_id
1 'polypeptide(L)'
;LCNNQFNISIIHPAFKSNYLPEGINLDDFDGIVWTGSLLNIYDFNPAITNQIELAKKLFTKKNKIFGSCWGLHVLVTAAGGKIRKNPKGLEAVVAENIQINQEGLSHNLYKGKNKSFNAFCWHYDETETLPAYSTVLSSNTKSKVQSIIFQRDLSSIWAVQYHPEFNPKWIAGLMDQREEILLKEQNFETLKDLRDQKEYFNNYKLIKDCKSKNNYSDLIDEKNHTL
;
A
#
# COMPACT_ATOMS: atom_id res chain seq x y z
N LEU A 1 0.78 20.06 4.33
CA LEU A 1 -0.53 19.61 4.86
C LEU A 1 -1.58 20.55 4.28
N CYS A 2 -2.47 20.02 3.42
CA CYS A 2 -3.63 20.77 2.96
C CYS A 2 -4.54 21.03 4.17
N ASN A 3 -4.79 22.30 4.47
CA ASN A 3 -5.77 22.72 5.50
C ASN A 3 -7.23 22.47 5.06
N ASN A 4 -7.47 21.54 4.15
CA ASN A 4 -8.80 21.23 3.67
C ASN A 4 -9.48 20.29 4.68
N GLN A 5 -10.67 20.65 5.12
CA GLN A 5 -11.54 19.74 5.84
C GLN A 5 -12.09 18.71 4.84
N PHE A 6 -11.80 17.44 5.10
CA PHE A 6 -12.36 16.33 4.31
C PHE A 6 -13.56 15.74 5.06
N ASN A 7 -14.65 15.50 4.34
CA ASN A 7 -15.73 14.66 4.81
C ASN A 7 -15.40 13.22 4.46
N ILE A 8 -15.15 12.39 5.48
CA ILE A 8 -14.74 11.00 5.29
C ILE A 8 -15.89 10.09 5.69
N SER A 9 -16.31 9.21 4.77
CA SER A 9 -17.24 8.11 5.05
C SER A 9 -16.49 6.78 4.99
N ILE A 10 -16.51 6.01 6.08
CA ILE A 10 -15.84 4.72 6.17
C ILE A 10 -16.86 3.61 5.90
N ILE A 11 -16.55 2.71 4.97
CA ILE A 11 -17.35 1.53 4.64
C ILE A 11 -16.55 0.25 4.82
N HIS A 12 -17.23 -0.87 5.08
CA HIS A 12 -16.62 -2.16 5.35
C HIS A 12 -17.19 -3.25 4.43
N PRO A 13 -16.85 -3.25 3.12
CA PRO A 13 -17.43 -4.18 2.16
C PRO A 13 -17.05 -5.65 2.39
N ALA A 14 -16.00 -5.92 3.19
CA ALA A 14 -15.62 -7.27 3.58
C ALA A 14 -16.63 -7.93 4.53
N PHE A 15 -17.32 -7.13 5.36
CA PHE A 15 -18.17 -7.67 6.43
C PHE A 15 -19.67 -7.69 6.09
N LYS A 16 -20.10 -6.88 5.12
CA LYS A 16 -21.53 -6.70 4.81
C LYS A 16 -21.73 -6.62 3.30
N SER A 17 -22.75 -7.30 2.79
CA SER A 17 -23.21 -7.14 1.41
C SER A 17 -23.86 -5.76 1.18
N ASN A 18 -24.54 -5.22 2.20
CA ASN A 18 -25.04 -3.84 2.21
C ASN A 18 -24.08 -2.95 3.03
N TYR A 19 -22.97 -2.59 2.41
CA TYR A 19 -21.88 -1.82 3.04
C TYR A 19 -22.04 -0.31 2.92
N LEU A 20 -22.94 0.18 2.05
CA LEU A 20 -23.24 1.59 1.91
C LEU A 20 -24.28 2.00 2.97
N PRO A 21 -24.01 3.02 3.78
CA PRO A 21 -25.02 3.60 4.64
C PRO A 21 -26.22 4.12 3.83
N GLU A 22 -27.39 4.14 4.45
CA GLU A 22 -28.59 4.67 3.83
C GLU A 22 -28.42 6.13 3.40
N GLY A 23 -28.83 6.45 2.18
CA GLY A 23 -28.72 7.81 1.63
C GLY A 23 -27.35 8.18 1.08
N ILE A 24 -26.34 7.29 1.14
CA ILE A 24 -25.03 7.53 0.52
C ILE A 24 -24.97 6.94 -0.88
N ASN A 25 -24.62 7.78 -1.87
CA ASN A 25 -24.33 7.36 -3.23
C ASN A 25 -22.83 7.41 -3.50
N LEU A 26 -22.29 6.42 -4.21
CA LEU A 26 -20.89 6.38 -4.63
C LEU A 26 -20.49 7.55 -5.55
N ASP A 27 -21.46 8.16 -6.20
CA ASP A 27 -21.24 9.34 -7.07
C ASP A 27 -21.02 10.65 -6.27
N ASP A 28 -21.29 10.65 -4.95
CA ASP A 28 -21.20 11.85 -4.11
C ASP A 28 -19.77 12.11 -3.61
N PHE A 29 -18.81 11.22 -3.93
CA PHE A 29 -17.43 11.32 -3.44
C PHE A 29 -16.46 11.85 -4.50
N ASP A 30 -15.59 12.77 -4.11
CA ASP A 30 -14.51 13.29 -4.96
C ASP A 30 -13.40 12.26 -5.20
N GLY A 31 -13.25 11.29 -4.29
CA GLY A 31 -12.26 10.24 -4.38
C GLY A 31 -12.51 9.08 -3.42
N ILE A 32 -11.91 7.97 -3.72
CA ILE A 32 -12.02 6.71 -2.97
C ILE A 32 -10.64 6.25 -2.57
N VAL A 33 -10.45 5.93 -1.28
CA VAL A 33 -9.23 5.33 -0.76
C VAL A 33 -9.52 3.91 -0.31
N TRP A 34 -8.75 2.95 -0.82
CA TRP A 34 -8.82 1.54 -0.46
C TRP A 34 -7.61 1.16 0.36
N THR A 35 -7.83 0.80 1.62
CA THR A 35 -6.75 0.51 2.58
C THR A 35 -6.22 -0.93 2.46
N GLY A 36 -5.16 -1.22 3.22
CA GLY A 36 -4.58 -2.55 3.37
C GLY A 36 -5.49 -3.55 4.08
N SER A 37 -5.20 -4.84 3.91
CA SER A 37 -5.83 -5.98 4.60
C SER A 37 -4.86 -7.15 4.65
N LEU A 38 -5.11 -8.10 5.57
CA LEU A 38 -4.40 -9.39 5.66
C LEU A 38 -5.11 -10.52 4.87
N LEU A 39 -6.09 -10.19 4.04
CA LEU A 39 -6.77 -11.16 3.17
C LEU A 39 -5.87 -11.56 1.99
N ASN A 40 -6.05 -12.78 1.48
CA ASN A 40 -5.43 -13.24 0.24
C ASN A 40 -6.47 -13.22 -0.88
N ILE A 41 -6.17 -12.56 -1.99
CA ILE A 41 -7.15 -12.32 -3.07
C ILE A 41 -7.66 -13.61 -3.72
N TYR A 42 -6.92 -14.69 -3.61
CA TYR A 42 -7.23 -16.00 -4.19
C TYR A 42 -8.01 -16.94 -3.26
N ASP A 43 -8.40 -16.51 -2.05
CA ASP A 43 -9.20 -17.33 -1.13
C ASP A 43 -10.69 -17.38 -1.52
N PHE A 44 -11.14 -16.56 -2.45
CA PHE A 44 -12.46 -16.55 -3.08
C PHE A 44 -13.66 -16.63 -2.11
N ASN A 45 -13.58 -16.00 -0.96
CA ASN A 45 -14.68 -15.92 -0.01
C ASN A 45 -15.54 -14.65 -0.23
N PRO A 46 -16.76 -14.56 0.36
CA PRO A 46 -17.63 -13.40 0.20
C PRO A 46 -16.99 -12.05 0.58
N ALA A 47 -16.11 -12.04 1.58
CA ALA A 47 -15.41 -10.82 1.98
C ALA A 47 -14.53 -10.26 0.86
N ILE A 48 -13.98 -11.12 0.01
CA ILE A 48 -13.12 -10.76 -1.11
C ILE A 48 -13.97 -10.43 -2.34
N THR A 49 -14.92 -11.30 -2.69
CA THR A 49 -15.75 -11.13 -3.89
C THR A 49 -16.59 -9.85 -3.81
N ASN A 50 -17.12 -9.50 -2.65
CA ASN A 50 -17.85 -8.23 -2.46
C ASN A 50 -16.98 -7.01 -2.77
N GLN A 51 -15.70 -7.05 -2.39
CA GLN A 51 -14.76 -5.95 -2.66
C GLN A 51 -14.41 -5.85 -4.15
N ILE A 52 -14.21 -6.99 -4.82
CA ILE A 52 -13.96 -7.03 -6.27
C ILE A 52 -15.16 -6.48 -7.03
N GLU A 53 -16.37 -6.88 -6.66
CA GLU A 53 -17.60 -6.38 -7.29
C GLU A 53 -17.84 -4.88 -7.02
N LEU A 54 -17.50 -4.40 -5.81
CA LEU A 54 -17.51 -2.96 -5.52
C LEU A 54 -16.53 -2.22 -6.44
N ALA A 55 -15.31 -2.71 -6.60
CA ALA A 55 -14.32 -2.08 -7.47
C ALA A 55 -14.81 -2.01 -8.93
N LYS A 56 -15.42 -3.09 -9.45
CA LYS A 56 -16.02 -3.09 -10.79
C LYS A 56 -17.12 -2.05 -10.93
N LYS A 57 -18.01 -1.90 -9.92
CA LYS A 57 -19.05 -0.86 -9.91
C LYS A 57 -18.42 0.55 -9.90
N LEU A 58 -17.36 0.77 -9.13
CA LEU A 58 -16.66 2.05 -9.07
C LEU A 58 -16.03 2.42 -10.42
N PHE A 59 -15.55 1.45 -11.20
CA PHE A 59 -14.94 1.72 -12.51
C PHE A 59 -15.94 2.36 -13.49
N THR A 60 -17.21 2.01 -13.40
CA THR A 60 -18.27 2.61 -14.27
C THR A 60 -18.64 4.04 -13.88
N LYS A 61 -18.07 4.55 -12.79
CA LYS A 61 -18.28 5.91 -12.26
C LYS A 61 -17.06 6.78 -12.53
N LYS A 62 -17.24 8.10 -12.58
CA LYS A 62 -16.13 9.04 -12.75
C LYS A 62 -15.40 9.27 -11.42
N ASN A 63 -14.64 8.26 -10.96
CA ASN A 63 -13.95 8.28 -9.69
C ASN A 63 -12.43 8.42 -9.82
N LYS A 64 -11.81 9.03 -8.81
CA LYS A 64 -10.39 8.95 -8.54
C LYS A 64 -10.20 7.92 -7.43
N ILE A 65 -9.49 6.82 -7.70
CA ILE A 65 -9.35 5.72 -6.75
C ILE A 65 -7.88 5.55 -6.41
N PHE A 66 -7.58 5.56 -5.12
CA PHE A 66 -6.25 5.23 -4.61
C PHE A 66 -6.31 3.91 -3.82
N GLY A 67 -5.41 2.98 -4.12
CA GLY A 67 -5.28 1.70 -3.43
C GLY A 67 -3.92 1.53 -2.76
N SER A 68 -3.91 1.14 -1.47
CA SER A 68 -2.70 0.78 -0.72
C SER A 68 -2.70 -0.71 -0.43
N CYS A 69 -1.61 -1.42 -0.76
CA CYS A 69 -1.38 -2.84 -0.50
C CYS A 69 -2.56 -3.72 -0.96
N TRP A 70 -3.44 -4.17 -0.08
CA TRP A 70 -4.65 -4.93 -0.43
C TRP A 70 -5.53 -4.18 -1.45
N GLY A 71 -5.64 -2.85 -1.33
CA GLY A 71 -6.37 -2.02 -2.28
C GLY A 71 -5.81 -2.15 -3.71
N LEU A 72 -4.48 -2.23 -3.87
CA LEU A 72 -3.86 -2.53 -5.16
C LEU A 72 -4.31 -3.92 -5.66
N HIS A 73 -4.31 -4.95 -4.80
CA HIS A 73 -4.69 -6.30 -5.20
C HIS A 73 -6.14 -6.38 -5.69
N VAL A 74 -7.06 -5.75 -4.97
CA VAL A 74 -8.48 -5.70 -5.36
C VAL A 74 -8.66 -4.98 -6.70
N LEU A 75 -8.05 -3.79 -6.85
CA LEU A 75 -8.18 -2.97 -8.06
C LEU A 75 -7.57 -3.65 -9.29
N VAL A 76 -6.39 -4.25 -9.14
CA VAL A 76 -5.73 -5.02 -10.22
C VAL A 76 -6.60 -6.21 -10.62
N THR A 77 -7.12 -6.97 -9.66
CA THR A 77 -7.96 -8.15 -9.93
C THR A 77 -9.28 -7.75 -10.59
N ALA A 78 -9.95 -6.72 -10.09
CA ALA A 78 -11.19 -6.20 -10.66
C ALA A 78 -11.00 -5.70 -12.11
N ALA A 79 -9.82 -5.18 -12.44
CA ALA A 79 -9.46 -4.72 -13.77
C ALA A 79 -8.98 -5.85 -14.72
N GLY A 80 -8.99 -7.13 -14.28
CA GLY A 80 -8.61 -8.30 -15.07
C GLY A 80 -7.13 -8.66 -15.01
N GLY A 81 -6.36 -8.06 -14.13
CA GLY A 81 -5.01 -8.51 -13.79
C GLY A 81 -5.02 -9.71 -12.84
N LYS A 82 -3.83 -10.17 -12.45
CA LYS A 82 -3.66 -11.31 -11.53
C LYS A 82 -2.69 -10.98 -10.41
N ILE A 83 -3.03 -11.43 -9.23
CA ILE A 83 -2.20 -11.41 -8.03
C ILE A 83 -1.79 -12.83 -7.70
N ARG A 84 -0.56 -13.00 -7.23
CA ARG A 84 -0.04 -14.28 -6.74
C ARG A 84 0.75 -14.10 -5.46
N LYS A 85 1.00 -15.19 -4.76
CA LYS A 85 2.00 -15.22 -3.70
C LYS A 85 3.38 -14.90 -4.28
N ASN A 86 4.11 -13.98 -3.67
CA ASN A 86 5.45 -13.61 -4.12
C ASN A 86 6.41 -14.78 -3.88
N PRO A 87 7.09 -15.30 -4.93
CA PRO A 87 8.05 -16.41 -4.78
C PRO A 87 9.27 -16.05 -3.92
N LYS A 88 9.51 -14.75 -3.69
CA LYS A 88 10.57 -14.25 -2.80
C LYS A 88 10.13 -14.13 -1.34
N GLY A 89 8.92 -14.60 -1.01
CA GLY A 89 8.35 -14.56 0.35
C GLY A 89 7.87 -13.17 0.78
N LEU A 90 7.70 -13.01 2.08
CA LEU A 90 7.19 -11.80 2.73
C LEU A 90 8.12 -10.60 2.49
N GLU A 91 7.56 -9.48 2.02
CA GLU A 91 8.17 -8.15 2.10
C GLU A 91 7.51 -7.41 3.26
N ALA A 92 8.28 -7.19 4.33
CA ALA A 92 7.74 -6.63 5.56
C ALA A 92 8.65 -5.59 6.17
N VAL A 93 8.05 -4.77 7.00
CA VAL A 93 8.64 -3.65 7.72
C VAL A 93 9.05 -2.54 6.77
N VAL A 94 10.02 -2.76 5.91
CA VAL A 94 10.51 -1.77 4.94
C VAL A 94 10.67 -2.40 3.57
N ALA A 95 9.97 -1.86 2.57
CA ALA A 95 10.28 -2.05 1.15
C ALA A 95 11.45 -1.15 0.80
N GLU A 96 12.62 -1.76 0.70
CA GLU A 96 13.86 -1.04 0.48
C GLU A 96 14.10 -0.72 -1.00
N ASN A 97 14.74 0.41 -1.23
CA ASN A 97 15.28 0.81 -2.52
C ASN A 97 14.24 0.75 -3.65
N ILE A 98 13.06 1.28 -3.40
CA ILE A 98 12.03 1.42 -4.42
C ILE A 98 12.52 2.40 -5.48
N GLN A 99 12.70 1.91 -6.71
CA GLN A 99 13.16 2.71 -7.85
C GLN A 99 11.98 3.23 -8.64
N ILE A 100 11.90 4.55 -8.78
CA ILE A 100 10.93 5.21 -9.66
C ILE A 100 11.49 5.19 -11.09
N ASN A 101 10.70 4.66 -12.03
CA ASN A 101 11.09 4.65 -13.45
C ASN A 101 10.81 6.00 -14.14
N GLN A 102 11.06 6.09 -15.44
CA GLN A 102 10.93 7.35 -16.19
C GLN A 102 9.49 7.88 -16.19
N GLU A 103 8.50 7.00 -16.31
CA GLU A 103 7.08 7.35 -16.27
C GLU A 103 6.69 7.85 -14.87
N GLY A 104 7.20 7.20 -13.82
CA GLY A 104 6.97 7.60 -12.44
C GLY A 104 7.59 8.96 -12.10
N LEU A 105 8.78 9.27 -12.61
CA LEU A 105 9.44 10.57 -12.38
C LEU A 105 8.64 11.76 -12.94
N SER A 106 7.87 11.54 -13.98
CA SER A 106 7.00 12.56 -14.58
C SER A 106 5.58 12.57 -14.00
N HIS A 107 5.23 11.59 -13.14
CA HIS A 107 3.88 11.43 -12.64
C HIS A 107 3.66 12.13 -11.29
N ASN A 108 2.46 12.69 -11.10
CA ASN A 108 2.10 13.44 -9.88
C ASN A 108 2.18 12.61 -8.60
N LEU A 109 2.02 11.28 -8.66
CA LEU A 109 2.17 10.39 -7.51
C LEU A 109 3.53 10.56 -6.82
N TYR A 110 4.57 10.88 -7.59
CA TYR A 110 5.94 11.00 -7.10
C TYR A 110 6.51 12.41 -7.14
N LYS A 111 5.63 13.41 -7.31
CA LYS A 111 6.06 14.81 -7.33
C LYS A 111 6.83 15.18 -6.05
N GLY A 112 8.07 15.58 -6.22
CA GLY A 112 8.96 15.98 -5.10
C GLY A 112 9.64 14.83 -4.37
N LYS A 113 9.45 13.56 -4.78
CA LYS A 113 10.17 12.40 -4.24
C LYS A 113 11.52 12.21 -4.93
N ASN A 114 12.47 11.63 -4.21
CA ASN A 114 13.74 11.17 -4.77
C ASN A 114 13.49 10.00 -5.73
N LYS A 115 14.39 9.82 -6.71
CA LYS A 115 14.33 8.72 -7.69
C LYS A 115 14.32 7.33 -7.04
N SER A 116 14.91 7.21 -5.87
CA SER A 116 14.89 6.00 -5.03
C SER A 116 14.48 6.39 -3.62
N PHE A 117 13.66 5.56 -2.98
CA PHE A 117 13.18 5.77 -1.62
C PHE A 117 12.85 4.44 -0.95
N ASN A 118 12.68 4.47 0.38
CA ASN A 118 12.17 3.36 1.17
C ASN A 118 10.73 3.68 1.63
N ALA A 119 9.94 2.64 1.89
CA ALA A 119 8.58 2.81 2.39
C ALA A 119 8.21 1.67 3.35
N PHE A 120 7.32 1.92 4.30
CA PHE A 120 6.78 0.84 5.13
C PHE A 120 5.93 -0.10 4.30
N CYS A 121 6.03 -1.40 4.59
CA CYS A 121 5.29 -2.42 3.87
C CYS A 121 4.97 -3.64 4.74
N TRP A 122 3.97 -4.40 4.30
CA TRP A 122 3.66 -5.72 4.82
C TRP A 122 2.80 -6.48 3.81
N HIS A 123 3.39 -7.34 2.99
CA HIS A 123 2.66 -8.13 2.02
C HIS A 123 3.38 -9.41 1.61
N TYR A 124 2.60 -10.48 1.41
CA TYR A 124 3.06 -11.74 0.85
C TYR A 124 2.86 -11.82 -0.66
N ASP A 125 1.96 -11.00 -1.19
CA ASP A 125 1.48 -11.10 -2.55
C ASP A 125 2.08 -10.02 -3.44
N GLU A 126 2.15 -10.31 -4.74
CA GLU A 126 2.60 -9.38 -5.77
C GLU A 126 1.67 -9.43 -7.00
N THR A 127 1.70 -8.38 -7.81
CA THR A 127 1.06 -8.39 -9.11
C THR A 127 1.82 -9.32 -10.06
N GLU A 128 1.16 -10.39 -10.50
CA GLU A 128 1.67 -11.35 -11.50
C GLU A 128 1.41 -10.86 -12.92
N THR A 129 0.16 -10.49 -13.20
CA THR A 129 -0.26 -10.00 -14.51
C THR A 129 -0.88 -8.63 -14.38
N LEU A 130 -0.38 -7.70 -15.18
CA LEU A 130 -0.85 -6.33 -15.21
C LEU A 130 -2.25 -6.23 -15.86
N PRO A 131 -3.14 -5.35 -15.39
CA PRO A 131 -4.32 -4.97 -16.13
C PRO A 131 -3.96 -4.36 -17.48
N ALA A 132 -4.85 -4.48 -18.47
CA ALA A 132 -4.67 -3.80 -19.75
C ALA A 132 -4.57 -2.27 -19.55
N TYR A 133 -3.73 -1.62 -20.37
CA TYR A 133 -3.51 -0.17 -20.36
C TYR A 133 -3.00 0.38 -19.02
N SER A 134 -2.27 -0.43 -18.27
CA SER A 134 -1.64 0.00 -17.01
C SER A 134 -0.17 0.38 -17.23
N THR A 135 0.33 1.25 -16.36
CA THR A 135 1.73 1.68 -16.34
C THR A 135 2.28 1.46 -14.94
N VAL A 136 3.35 0.67 -14.82
CA VAL A 136 4.12 0.56 -13.58
C VAL A 136 4.99 1.79 -13.44
N LEU A 137 4.98 2.43 -12.27
CA LEU A 137 5.74 3.64 -11.99
C LEU A 137 6.97 3.40 -11.12
N SER A 138 6.95 2.33 -10.32
CA SER A 138 8.08 1.97 -9.46
C SER A 138 8.14 0.48 -9.17
N SER A 139 9.34 0.01 -8.84
CA SER A 139 9.64 -1.38 -8.50
C SER A 139 10.83 -1.46 -7.54
N ASN A 140 11.04 -2.63 -6.92
CA ASN A 140 12.28 -2.93 -6.23
C ASN A 140 12.71 -4.39 -6.49
N THR A 141 13.75 -4.85 -5.81
CA THR A 141 14.25 -6.23 -5.99
C THR A 141 13.27 -7.29 -5.51
N LYS A 142 12.39 -6.98 -4.56
CA LYS A 142 11.41 -7.91 -3.99
C LYS A 142 10.14 -7.98 -4.83
N SER A 143 9.62 -6.84 -5.28
CA SER A 143 8.38 -6.75 -6.06
C SER A 143 8.56 -5.92 -7.34
N LYS A 144 8.09 -6.48 -8.47
CA LYS A 144 8.16 -5.80 -9.78
C LYS A 144 7.18 -4.63 -9.89
N VAL A 145 6.16 -4.60 -9.05
CA VAL A 145 5.13 -3.57 -9.02
C VAL A 145 5.03 -3.02 -7.60
N GLN A 146 5.74 -1.92 -7.36
CA GLN A 146 5.60 -1.16 -6.12
C GLN A 146 4.57 -0.02 -6.26
N SER A 147 4.32 0.40 -7.48
CA SER A 147 3.19 1.26 -7.83
C SER A 147 2.76 1.10 -9.28
N ILE A 148 1.48 1.33 -9.51
CA ILE A 148 0.84 1.19 -10.81
C ILE A 148 -0.25 2.24 -10.97
N ILE A 149 -0.43 2.72 -12.19
CA ILE A 149 -1.57 3.53 -12.59
C ILE A 149 -2.27 2.91 -13.79
N PHE A 150 -3.57 3.09 -13.88
CA PHE A 150 -4.36 2.73 -15.05
C PHE A 150 -5.68 3.49 -15.08
N GLN A 151 -6.27 3.51 -16.27
CA GLN A 151 -7.65 3.94 -16.46
C GLN A 151 -8.52 2.69 -16.63
N ARG A 152 -9.68 2.68 -16.02
CA ARG A 152 -10.68 1.65 -16.25
C ARG A 152 -12.05 2.29 -16.38
N ASP A 153 -12.67 2.11 -17.55
CA ASP A 153 -13.92 2.75 -17.93
C ASP A 153 -13.85 4.28 -17.66
N LEU A 154 -14.56 4.80 -16.67
CA LEU A 154 -14.58 6.23 -16.34
C LEU A 154 -13.64 6.62 -15.19
N SER A 155 -13.02 5.64 -14.52
CA SER A 155 -12.22 5.87 -13.32
C SER A 155 -10.72 5.95 -13.60
N SER A 156 -10.05 6.82 -12.85
CA SER A 156 -8.58 6.92 -12.77
C SER A 156 -8.09 6.23 -11.51
N ILE A 157 -7.21 5.27 -11.66
CA ILE A 157 -6.71 4.42 -10.59
C ILE A 157 -5.22 4.66 -10.39
N TRP A 158 -4.82 4.94 -9.13
CA TRP A 158 -3.45 4.94 -8.65
C TRP A 158 -3.34 3.94 -7.52
N ALA A 159 -2.35 3.09 -7.54
CA ALA A 159 -2.19 2.11 -6.48
C ALA A 159 -0.73 1.86 -6.15
N VAL A 160 -0.45 1.59 -4.87
CA VAL A 160 0.88 1.30 -4.34
C VAL A 160 0.86 0.00 -3.55
N GLN A 161 1.97 -0.74 -3.56
CA GLN A 161 2.12 -1.98 -2.81
C GLN A 161 2.54 -1.73 -1.36
N TYR A 162 3.28 -0.67 -1.13
CA TYR A 162 3.71 -0.21 0.18
C TYR A 162 2.59 0.56 0.91
N HIS A 163 2.84 0.94 2.17
CA HIS A 163 1.90 1.62 3.04
C HIS A 163 2.34 3.07 3.34
N PRO A 164 1.92 4.06 2.53
CA PRO A 164 2.25 5.46 2.80
C PRO A 164 1.58 5.99 4.07
N GLU A 165 0.53 5.33 4.54
CA GLU A 165 -0.22 5.68 5.74
C GLU A 165 0.42 5.18 7.03
N PHE A 166 1.39 4.26 6.99
CA PHE A 166 2.05 3.74 8.18
C PHE A 166 3.03 4.75 8.76
N ASN A 167 3.10 4.82 10.07
CA ASN A 167 4.11 5.57 10.80
C ASN A 167 5.03 4.63 11.61
N PRO A 168 6.19 5.11 12.09
CA PRO A 168 7.14 4.28 12.80
C PRO A 168 6.58 3.52 14.00
N LYS A 169 5.72 4.15 14.80
CA LYS A 169 5.09 3.49 15.96
C LYS A 169 4.14 2.37 15.55
N TRP A 170 3.41 2.59 14.47
CA TRP A 170 2.47 1.61 13.97
C TRP A 170 3.20 0.35 13.48
N ILE A 171 4.28 0.54 12.70
CA ILE A 171 5.08 -0.58 12.20
C ILE A 171 5.81 -1.32 13.35
N ALA A 172 6.30 -0.60 14.35
CA ALA A 172 6.89 -1.22 15.55
C ALA A 172 5.88 -2.09 16.31
N GLY A 173 4.62 -1.64 16.45
CA GLY A 173 3.55 -2.45 17.03
C GLY A 173 3.22 -3.70 16.21
N LEU A 174 3.26 -3.60 14.88
CA LEU A 174 3.06 -4.74 13.99
C LEU A 174 4.23 -5.74 14.08
N MET A 175 5.47 -5.26 14.18
CA MET A 175 6.66 -6.09 14.41
C MET A 175 6.54 -6.88 15.72
N ASP A 176 6.03 -6.26 16.78
CA ASP A 176 5.82 -6.90 18.08
C ASP A 176 4.80 -8.05 18.00
N GLN A 177 3.69 -7.80 17.31
CA GLN A 177 2.64 -8.81 17.12
C GLN A 177 3.05 -9.97 16.19
N ARG A 178 4.07 -9.79 15.36
CA ARG A 178 4.46 -10.70 14.27
C ARG A 178 5.93 -11.12 14.33
N GLU A 179 6.56 -11.05 15.49
CA GLU A 179 7.98 -11.35 15.72
C GLU A 179 8.37 -12.74 15.17
N GLU A 180 7.59 -13.78 15.46
CA GLU A 180 7.84 -15.16 14.99
C GLU A 180 7.79 -15.26 13.46
N ILE A 181 6.83 -14.56 12.82
CA ILE A 181 6.69 -14.56 11.36
C ILE A 181 7.89 -13.89 10.72
N LEU A 182 8.33 -12.75 11.26
CA LEU A 182 9.46 -12.00 10.71
C LEU A 182 10.77 -12.79 10.75
N LEU A 183 10.99 -13.57 11.82
CA LEU A 183 12.14 -14.46 11.93
C LEU A 183 12.02 -15.69 11.01
N LYS A 184 10.85 -16.32 10.96
CA LYS A 184 10.58 -17.47 10.10
C LYS A 184 10.74 -17.15 8.61
N GLU A 185 10.28 -15.99 8.19
CA GLU A 185 10.36 -15.50 6.80
C GLU A 185 11.71 -14.82 6.49
N GLN A 186 12.65 -14.86 7.43
CA GLN A 186 14.01 -14.34 7.30
C GLN A 186 14.08 -12.84 6.94
N ASN A 187 13.11 -12.06 7.43
CA ASN A 187 13.17 -10.60 7.33
C ASN A 187 14.22 -10.00 8.29
N PHE A 188 14.59 -10.76 9.32
CA PHE A 188 15.67 -10.46 10.25
C PHE A 188 16.51 -11.71 10.49
N GLU A 189 17.82 -11.56 10.59
CA GLU A 189 18.73 -12.68 10.87
C GLU A 189 18.62 -13.16 12.33
N THR A 190 18.45 -12.23 13.26
CA THR A 190 18.35 -12.53 14.68
C THR A 190 17.20 -11.78 15.35
N LEU A 191 16.75 -12.34 16.49
CA LEU A 191 15.80 -11.68 17.37
C LEU A 191 16.34 -10.32 17.88
N LYS A 192 17.64 -10.22 18.07
CA LYS A 192 18.28 -8.97 18.46
C LYS A 192 18.13 -7.90 17.41
N ASP A 193 18.39 -8.21 16.13
CA ASP A 193 18.28 -7.25 15.03
C ASP A 193 16.84 -6.75 14.90
N LEU A 194 15.86 -7.64 15.03
CA LEU A 194 14.44 -7.29 15.03
C LEU A 194 14.10 -6.31 16.16
N ARG A 195 14.58 -6.59 17.38
CA ARG A 195 14.31 -5.76 18.57
C ARG A 195 14.99 -4.41 18.48
N ASP A 196 16.24 -4.37 18.02
CA ASP A 196 16.98 -3.13 17.80
C ASP A 196 16.25 -2.23 16.77
N GLN A 197 15.75 -2.82 15.67
CA GLN A 197 14.99 -2.09 14.65
C GLN A 197 13.62 -1.59 15.20
N LYS A 198 12.93 -2.43 15.98
CA LYS A 198 11.68 -2.04 16.63
C LYS A 198 11.88 -0.87 17.61
N GLU A 199 12.92 -0.93 18.41
CA GLU A 199 13.28 0.15 19.34
C GLU A 199 13.61 1.44 18.59
N TYR A 200 14.34 1.37 17.49
CA TYR A 200 14.60 2.52 16.61
C TYR A 200 13.29 3.19 16.16
N PHE A 201 12.30 2.43 15.69
CA PHE A 201 11.03 2.99 15.26
C PHE A 201 10.20 3.54 16.42
N ASN A 202 10.21 2.90 17.60
CA ASN A 202 9.51 3.41 18.78
C ASN A 202 10.08 4.74 19.29
N ASN A 203 11.40 4.89 19.24
CA ASN A 203 12.12 6.06 19.76
C ASN A 203 12.41 7.13 18.71
N TYR A 204 11.83 6.98 17.53
CA TYR A 204 12.09 7.79 16.36
C TYR A 204 12.13 9.31 16.62
N LYS A 205 11.27 9.86 17.46
CA LYS A 205 11.28 11.29 17.79
C LYS A 205 12.54 11.74 18.57
N LEU A 206 13.20 10.80 19.26
CA LEU A 206 14.39 11.05 20.05
C LEU A 206 15.69 10.93 19.24
N ILE A 207 15.62 10.26 18.06
CA ILE A 207 16.79 9.85 17.27
C ILE A 207 17.00 10.76 16.05
N LYS A 208 16.34 11.91 15.96
CA LYS A 208 16.57 12.86 14.84
C LYS A 208 18.04 13.23 14.63
N ASP A 209 18.91 12.99 15.63
CA ASP A 209 20.33 13.33 15.63
C ASP A 209 21.29 12.12 15.57
N CYS A 210 20.80 10.88 15.60
CA CYS A 210 21.67 9.70 15.54
C CYS A 210 21.68 9.09 14.14
N LYS A 211 22.85 9.07 13.52
CA LYS A 211 23.11 8.29 12.29
C LYS A 211 23.01 6.81 12.62
N SER A 212 21.86 6.16 12.34
CA SER A 212 21.75 4.71 12.44
C SER A 212 22.54 4.01 11.34
N LYS A 213 22.96 2.76 11.57
CA LYS A 213 23.65 1.93 10.56
C LYS A 213 22.80 1.73 9.30
N ASN A 214 21.48 1.72 9.46
CA ASN A 214 20.50 1.68 8.38
C ASN A 214 19.86 3.06 8.29
N ASN A 215 20.21 3.82 7.26
CA ASN A 215 19.74 5.19 7.09
C ASN A 215 18.29 5.18 6.54
N TYR A 216 17.30 4.99 7.42
CA TYR A 216 15.87 5.11 7.10
C TYR A 216 15.34 6.54 7.30
N SER A 217 16.19 7.55 7.22
CA SER A 217 15.80 8.95 7.37
C SER A 217 14.73 9.38 6.36
N ASP A 218 14.71 8.77 5.18
CA ASP A 218 13.72 8.98 4.13
C ASP A 218 12.32 8.40 4.46
N LEU A 219 12.24 7.34 5.29
CA LEU A 219 10.96 6.81 5.79
C LEU A 219 10.24 7.79 6.72
N ILE A 220 10.97 8.74 7.20
CA ILE A 220 10.63 9.58 8.33
C ILE A 220 10.55 11.05 7.91
N ASP A 221 11.04 11.38 6.73
CA ASP A 221 10.90 12.72 6.16
C ASP A 221 9.41 12.98 5.88
N GLU A 222 8.85 14.02 6.54
CA GLU A 222 7.45 14.45 6.35
C GLU A 222 7.12 14.71 4.87
N LYS A 223 8.14 15.02 4.04
CA LYS A 223 7.98 15.17 2.60
C LYS A 223 7.71 13.86 1.87
N ASN A 224 8.11 12.71 2.44
CA ASN A 224 7.87 11.39 1.85
C ASN A 224 6.50 10.79 2.21
N HIS A 225 5.80 11.37 3.19
CA HIS A 225 4.48 10.95 3.65
C HIS A 225 3.32 11.81 3.14
N THR A 226 3.58 12.81 2.31
CA THR A 226 2.52 13.58 1.64
C THR A 226 2.14 12.91 0.32
N LEU A 227 0.97 12.30 0.30
CA LEU A 227 0.20 12.02 -0.92
C LEU A 227 -0.51 13.27 -1.38
#